data_7162b87eae8df2712a4fa30c4ef599a9
#
_entry.id   7162b87eae8df2712a4fa30c4ef599a9
#
_cell.length_a   1.000
_cell.length_b   1.000
_cell.length_c   1.000
_cell.angle_alpha   90.00
_cell.angle_beta   90.00
_cell.angle_gamma   90.00
#
_symmetry.space_group_name_H-M   'P 1'
#
loop_
_entity.id
_entity.type
_entity.pdbx_description
1 polymer ?
#
loop_
_entity_poly.entity_id
_entity_poly.type
_entity_poly.pdbx_seq_one_letter_code
_entity_poly.pdbx_strand_id
1 'polypeptide(L)'
;MGSGKKIGIGIAGILIVIGIAFGVLGSDTAPTETSELPVTVEEISGLSGEVKIGLILPLTGDLATHGLENLEGSKYGVVEFNKHLEEIDAPWHLKMVSEDSATSPVIALEKLTALNAKGIRIIVGPETSSNIRNIKGYSDSNNMLLVSCCSSAPALAIPNDSVFRLVPDDTNQGTAIAKLIQHEGIEVLIPVWRGDTWGDGISEASTGSFVDRGGITDEGIRYNPESPEFSASTSLLAKKVQEYVDEYGADKVAILFLGFAEILQFTQSASEHDILDDVRWFGPGANTKEHRLIDDPIGLEFTTNVQFTTVQFAVSKNPIYDRVQAHLTETLGTEPNTFVHSSYDAVWIIGLAMLETQSTDVSTIKAIFPEIAENYSGAIGPTKLNEAGDLAQADYEVWGIRDGEWVLLGKYTQSDDSVTLL
;
A
#
# COMPACT_ATOMS: atom_id res chain seq x y z
N MET A 1 -20.52 21.48 36.28
CA MET A 1 -21.17 20.36 36.97
C MET A 1 -21.50 19.28 35.96
N GLY A 2 -20.98 18.08 36.15
CA GLY A 2 -21.47 16.89 35.49
C GLY A 2 -20.43 16.20 34.63
N SER A 3 -19.69 15.42 35.23
CA SER A 3 -19.49 13.97 35.14
C SER A 3 -18.76 13.44 33.91
N GLY A 4 -17.44 13.31 34.05
CA GLY A 4 -16.61 12.50 33.17
C GLY A 4 -16.90 11.01 33.39
N LYS A 5 -17.26 10.29 32.36
CA LYS A 5 -17.24 8.82 32.35
C LYS A 5 -15.83 8.35 32.01
N LYS A 6 -15.14 7.86 33.02
CA LYS A 6 -13.94 7.03 32.84
C LYS A 6 -14.41 5.67 32.29
N ILE A 7 -13.99 5.32 31.10
CA ILE A 7 -14.09 3.94 30.60
C ILE A 7 -12.91 3.20 31.22
N GLY A 8 -13.21 2.40 32.22
CA GLY A 8 -12.24 1.49 32.79
C GLY A 8 -12.12 0.25 31.89
N ILE A 9 -10.93 0.03 31.33
CA ILE A 9 -10.56 -1.23 30.70
C ILE A 9 -10.33 -2.22 31.84
N GLY A 10 -11.25 -3.19 31.95
CA GLY A 10 -11.14 -4.25 32.96
C GLY A 10 -10.07 -5.26 32.59
N ILE A 11 -8.99 -5.28 33.33
CA ILE A 11 -8.05 -6.39 33.37
C ILE A 11 -8.70 -7.48 34.23
N ALA A 12 -8.80 -8.67 33.72
CA ALA A 12 -8.80 -9.99 34.32
C ALA A 12 -9.94 -10.89 33.81
N GLY A 13 -9.65 -11.67 32.80
CA GLY A 13 -10.34 -12.93 32.57
C GLY A 13 -9.71 -14.04 33.42
N ILE A 14 -10.11 -14.20 34.68
CA ILE A 14 -9.76 -15.40 35.44
C ILE A 14 -10.77 -16.47 35.08
N LEU A 15 -10.36 -17.45 34.28
CA LEU A 15 -11.12 -18.68 34.03
C LEU A 15 -10.94 -19.60 35.25
N ILE A 16 -11.88 -19.56 36.21
CA ILE A 16 -11.96 -20.55 37.25
C ILE A 16 -12.76 -21.75 36.70
N VAL A 17 -12.08 -22.86 36.41
CA VAL A 17 -12.76 -24.13 36.16
C VAL A 17 -13.11 -24.77 37.50
N ILE A 18 -14.38 -24.68 37.91
CA ILE A 18 -14.90 -25.40 39.07
C ILE A 18 -15.32 -26.80 38.61
N GLY A 19 -14.51 -27.79 38.96
CA GLY A 19 -14.89 -29.21 38.88
C GLY A 19 -15.90 -29.58 39.97
N ILE A 20 -17.14 -29.88 39.56
CA ILE A 20 -18.16 -30.41 40.50
C ILE A 20 -17.97 -31.94 40.55
N ALA A 21 -17.46 -32.44 41.68
CA ALA A 21 -17.47 -33.87 41.99
C ALA A 21 -18.77 -34.22 42.74
N PHE A 22 -19.59 -35.10 42.19
CA PHE A 22 -20.71 -35.75 42.91
C PHE A 22 -20.18 -36.82 43.85
N GLY A 23 -20.27 -36.58 45.14
CA GLY A 23 -19.97 -37.56 46.17
C GLY A 23 -21.22 -38.36 46.57
N VAL A 24 -21.10 -39.65 46.52
CA VAL A 24 -22.06 -40.64 47.08
C VAL A 24 -21.74 -40.84 48.56
N LEU A 25 -22.77 -40.77 49.43
CA LEU A 25 -22.74 -41.00 50.88
C LEU A 25 -22.33 -42.44 51.26
N GLY A 26 -21.35 -42.55 52.13
CA GLY A 26 -21.05 -43.81 52.82
C GLY A 26 -19.95 -43.67 53.88
N SER A 27 -20.36 -43.64 55.13
CA SER A 27 -19.75 -43.83 56.47
C SER A 27 -18.22 -44.02 56.62
N ASP A 28 -17.71 -43.27 57.64
CA ASP A 28 -16.55 -43.53 58.52
C ASP A 28 -15.20 -43.85 57.92
N THR A 29 -14.25 -42.91 58.02
CA THR A 29 -12.92 -43.08 58.67
C THR A 29 -12.06 -41.81 58.49
N ALA A 30 -11.26 -41.50 59.49
CA ALA A 30 -10.09 -40.66 59.72
C ALA A 30 -9.66 -39.56 58.67
N PRO A 31 -9.05 -38.44 59.10
CA PRO A 31 -8.71 -37.33 58.26
C PRO A 31 -7.54 -37.70 57.35
N THR A 32 -7.81 -37.72 56.03
CA THR A 32 -6.80 -37.79 55.00
C THR A 32 -6.29 -36.38 54.70
N GLU A 33 -4.99 -36.17 54.88
CA GLU A 33 -4.30 -34.96 54.41
C GLU A 33 -4.62 -34.73 52.94
N THR A 34 -5.33 -33.64 52.66
CA THR A 34 -5.49 -33.14 51.28
C THR A 34 -4.14 -32.58 50.83
N SER A 35 -3.42 -33.32 50.04
CA SER A 35 -2.30 -32.82 49.26
C SER A 35 -2.86 -31.80 48.29
N GLU A 36 -2.74 -30.52 48.60
CA GLU A 36 -2.91 -29.46 47.61
C GLU A 36 -1.82 -29.60 46.57
N LEU A 37 -2.19 -30.07 45.37
CA LEU A 37 -1.34 -29.98 44.22
C LEU A 37 -1.05 -28.49 43.98
N PRO A 38 0.21 -28.09 43.78
CA PRO A 38 0.50 -26.72 43.46
C PRO A 38 -0.13 -26.42 42.07
N VAL A 39 -1.14 -25.55 42.09
CA VAL A 39 -1.64 -24.94 40.86
C VAL A 39 -0.52 -24.01 40.39
N THR A 40 0.28 -24.51 39.47
CA THR A 40 1.16 -23.63 38.71
C THR A 40 0.27 -22.73 37.87
N VAL A 41 0.07 -21.51 38.32
CA VAL A 41 -0.41 -20.42 37.46
C VAL A 41 0.72 -20.22 36.44
N GLU A 42 0.55 -20.73 35.22
CA GLU A 42 1.38 -20.25 34.10
C GLU A 42 1.14 -18.74 34.03
N GLU A 43 2.12 -17.95 34.47
CA GLU A 43 2.18 -16.55 34.14
C GLU A 43 2.13 -16.46 32.62
N ILE A 44 1.05 -15.94 32.10
CA ILE A 44 1.00 -15.53 30.68
C ILE A 44 2.03 -14.42 30.58
N SER A 45 3.24 -14.78 30.18
CA SER A 45 4.31 -13.81 29.97
C SER A 45 3.92 -13.00 28.74
N GLY A 46 3.37 -11.81 28.99
CA GLY A 46 3.11 -10.82 27.94
C GLY A 46 4.40 -10.35 27.27
N LEU A 47 4.27 -9.51 26.25
CA LEU A 47 5.41 -8.88 25.59
C LEU A 47 6.20 -8.02 26.58
N SER A 48 7.53 -8.08 26.51
CA SER A 48 8.43 -7.28 27.34
C SER A 48 9.73 -6.93 26.60
N GLY A 49 10.33 -5.78 26.96
CA GLY A 49 11.59 -5.32 26.37
C GLY A 49 11.46 -4.92 24.89
N GLU A 50 12.45 -5.24 24.07
CA GLU A 50 12.50 -4.87 22.64
C GLU A 50 11.78 -5.92 21.78
N VAL A 51 10.67 -5.50 21.13
CA VAL A 51 9.91 -6.31 20.15
C VAL A 51 10.26 -5.85 18.73
N LYS A 52 10.70 -6.78 17.87
CA LYS A 52 11.18 -6.45 16.53
C LYS A 52 10.15 -6.74 15.45
N ILE A 53 10.01 -5.77 14.52
CA ILE A 53 9.37 -5.96 13.22
C ILE A 53 10.41 -5.71 12.10
N GLY A 54 10.20 -6.33 10.94
CA GLY A 54 11.00 -6.06 9.75
C GLY A 54 10.37 -4.97 8.90
N LEU A 55 11.20 -4.33 8.08
CA LEU A 55 10.79 -3.44 7.01
C LEU A 55 11.57 -3.82 5.76
N ILE A 56 10.87 -4.01 4.63
CA ILE A 56 11.48 -4.23 3.32
C ILE A 56 10.90 -3.20 2.35
N LEU A 57 11.69 -2.20 1.97
CA LEU A 57 11.32 -1.14 1.04
C LEU A 57 12.41 -0.95 -0.03
N PRO A 58 12.11 -0.36 -1.19
CA PRO A 58 13.08 -0.05 -2.23
C PRO A 58 13.84 1.25 -1.86
N LEU A 59 14.85 1.15 -1.01
CA LEU A 59 15.66 2.31 -0.60
C LEU A 59 16.66 2.72 -1.69
N THR A 60 16.87 1.85 -2.68
CA THR A 60 17.60 2.09 -3.93
C THR A 60 16.82 1.51 -5.11
N GLY A 61 17.25 1.80 -6.37
CA GLY A 61 16.57 1.35 -7.60
C GLY A 61 15.44 2.30 -8.03
N ASP A 62 14.56 1.79 -8.91
CA ASP A 62 13.56 2.61 -9.63
C ASP A 62 12.56 3.35 -8.72
N LEU A 63 12.26 2.80 -7.56
CA LEU A 63 11.33 3.39 -6.58
C LEU A 63 12.05 3.97 -5.34
N ALA A 64 13.33 4.30 -5.43
CA ALA A 64 14.11 4.79 -4.30
C ALA A 64 13.48 6.02 -3.61
N THR A 65 12.94 6.96 -4.37
CA THR A 65 12.28 8.16 -3.82
C THR A 65 11.09 7.77 -2.95
N HIS A 66 10.17 6.96 -3.46
CA HIS A 66 9.01 6.48 -2.71
C HIS A 66 9.41 5.62 -1.51
N GLY A 67 10.38 4.72 -1.71
CA GLY A 67 10.86 3.85 -0.63
C GLY A 67 11.49 4.62 0.54
N LEU A 68 12.23 5.69 0.27
CA LEU A 68 12.80 6.56 1.30
C LEU A 68 11.70 7.37 2.04
N GLU A 69 10.71 7.89 1.33
CA GLU A 69 9.56 8.55 1.94
C GLU A 69 8.77 7.58 2.83
N ASN A 70 8.46 6.37 2.33
CA ASN A 70 7.76 5.32 3.07
C ASN A 70 8.54 4.82 4.30
N LEU A 71 9.89 4.82 4.23
CA LEU A 71 10.76 4.55 5.37
C LEU A 71 10.56 5.60 6.47
N GLU A 72 10.50 6.90 6.12
CA GLU A 72 10.28 7.96 7.11
C GLU A 72 8.87 7.88 7.70
N GLY A 73 7.83 7.56 6.90
CA GLY A 73 6.48 7.28 7.39
C GLY A 73 6.45 6.13 8.41
N SER A 74 7.11 5.02 8.09
CA SER A 74 7.22 3.87 9.00
C SER A 74 8.01 4.19 10.28
N LYS A 75 9.12 4.94 10.17
CA LYS A 75 9.90 5.38 11.34
C LYS A 75 9.06 6.27 12.28
N TYR A 76 8.31 7.20 11.70
CA TYR A 76 7.43 8.06 12.48
C TYR A 76 6.33 7.25 13.14
N GLY A 77 5.75 6.25 12.45
CA GLY A 77 4.82 5.28 13.04
C GLY A 77 5.39 4.56 14.26
N VAL A 78 6.64 4.11 14.19
CA VAL A 78 7.32 3.47 15.36
C VAL A 78 7.50 4.46 16.51
N VAL A 79 7.90 5.70 16.24
CA VAL A 79 8.07 6.73 17.28
C VAL A 79 6.75 7.02 18.01
N GLU A 80 5.68 7.26 17.23
CA GLU A 80 4.37 7.58 17.81
C GLU A 80 3.75 6.37 18.51
N PHE A 81 3.93 5.16 17.99
CA PHE A 81 3.44 3.95 18.64
C PHE A 81 4.18 3.66 19.95
N ASN A 82 5.50 3.86 20.01
CA ASN A 82 6.27 3.70 21.24
C ASN A 82 5.86 4.73 22.30
N LYS A 83 5.57 5.97 21.90
CA LYS A 83 5.02 6.97 22.79
C LYS A 83 3.65 6.53 23.37
N HIS A 84 2.79 5.94 22.54
CA HIS A 84 1.54 5.35 23.00
C HIS A 84 1.77 4.22 24.02
N LEU A 85 2.76 3.33 23.79
CA LEU A 85 3.11 2.28 24.74
C LEU A 85 3.61 2.84 26.07
N GLU A 86 4.39 3.93 26.06
CA GLU A 86 4.81 4.64 27.28
C GLU A 86 3.62 5.25 28.04
N GLU A 87 2.67 5.87 27.32
CA GLU A 87 1.46 6.47 27.92
C GLU A 87 0.56 5.45 28.65
N ILE A 88 0.62 4.17 28.25
CA ILE A 88 -0.15 3.07 28.87
C ILE A 88 0.70 2.18 29.78
N ASP A 89 1.93 2.59 30.12
CA ASP A 89 2.88 1.83 30.94
C ASP A 89 3.15 0.41 30.43
N ALA A 90 3.17 0.19 29.11
CA ALA A 90 3.47 -1.11 28.50
C ALA A 90 4.93 -1.50 28.76
N PRO A 91 5.24 -2.77 29.14
CA PRO A 91 6.60 -3.19 29.49
C PRO A 91 7.49 -3.49 28.28
N TRP A 92 7.09 -3.10 27.07
CA TRP A 92 7.81 -3.36 25.82
C TRP A 92 7.80 -2.14 24.90
N HIS A 93 8.69 -2.13 23.92
CA HIS A 93 8.74 -1.12 22.87
C HIS A 93 9.01 -1.77 21.52
N LEU A 94 8.48 -1.16 20.46
CA LEU A 94 8.64 -1.62 19.09
C LEU A 94 9.97 -1.14 18.50
N LYS A 95 10.67 -2.02 17.81
CA LYS A 95 11.87 -1.70 17.04
C LYS A 95 11.77 -2.21 15.62
N MET A 96 12.07 -1.35 14.66
CA MET A 96 12.08 -1.69 13.25
C MET A 96 13.49 -2.06 12.77
N VAL A 97 13.59 -3.13 11.96
CA VAL A 97 14.81 -3.57 11.27
C VAL A 97 14.59 -3.41 9.78
N SER A 98 15.21 -2.38 9.18
CA SER A 98 15.02 -2.01 7.78
C SER A 98 16.01 -2.72 6.86
N GLU A 99 15.51 -3.20 5.73
CA GLU A 99 16.28 -3.84 4.66
C GLU A 99 15.89 -3.22 3.31
N ASP A 100 16.88 -3.04 2.43
CA ASP A 100 16.69 -2.49 1.09
C ASP A 100 16.38 -3.61 0.09
N SER A 101 15.25 -3.53 -0.60
CA SER A 101 14.90 -4.45 -1.70
C SER A 101 15.49 -4.04 -3.05
N ALA A 102 16.04 -2.84 -3.17
CA ALA A 102 16.57 -2.25 -4.41
C ALA A 102 15.58 -2.36 -5.60
N THR A 103 14.27 -2.30 -5.35
CA THR A 103 13.18 -2.56 -6.31
C THR A 103 13.25 -3.97 -6.95
N SER A 104 14.15 -4.85 -6.48
CA SER A 104 14.47 -6.16 -7.06
C SER A 104 13.77 -7.31 -6.33
N PRO A 105 12.98 -8.16 -7.03
CA PRO A 105 12.36 -9.34 -6.42
C PRO A 105 13.37 -10.33 -5.82
N VAL A 106 14.54 -10.47 -6.44
CA VAL A 106 15.61 -11.38 -5.97
C VAL A 106 16.21 -10.86 -4.66
N ILE A 107 16.52 -9.57 -4.60
CA ILE A 107 17.07 -8.95 -3.38
C ILE A 107 16.02 -8.96 -2.27
N ALA A 108 14.75 -8.69 -2.57
CA ALA A 108 13.66 -8.78 -1.58
C ALA A 108 13.59 -10.15 -0.91
N LEU A 109 13.75 -11.26 -1.67
CA LEU A 109 13.77 -12.61 -1.13
C LEU A 109 15.01 -12.84 -0.23
N GLU A 110 16.17 -12.37 -0.63
CA GLU A 110 17.39 -12.44 0.18
C GLU A 110 17.17 -11.72 1.54
N LYS A 111 16.63 -10.49 1.50
CA LYS A 111 16.37 -9.69 2.70
C LYS A 111 15.31 -10.33 3.60
N LEU A 112 14.22 -10.85 3.03
CA LEU A 112 13.20 -11.57 3.79
C LEU A 112 13.79 -12.80 4.49
N THR A 113 14.62 -13.57 3.79
CA THR A 113 15.31 -14.74 4.34
C THR A 113 16.24 -14.35 5.51
N ALA A 114 16.96 -13.23 5.38
CA ALA A 114 17.82 -12.71 6.44
C ALA A 114 17.03 -12.24 7.67
N LEU A 115 15.86 -11.62 7.49
CA LEU A 115 14.97 -11.24 8.58
C LEU A 115 14.40 -12.48 9.30
N ASN A 116 13.95 -13.49 8.56
CA ASN A 116 13.48 -14.74 9.13
C ASN A 116 14.57 -15.46 9.94
N ALA A 117 15.81 -15.49 9.46
CA ALA A 117 16.94 -16.06 10.20
C ALA A 117 17.23 -15.33 11.54
N LYS A 118 16.84 -14.05 11.65
CA LYS A 118 16.89 -13.26 12.90
C LYS A 118 15.63 -13.45 13.77
N GLY A 119 14.69 -14.32 13.36
CA GLY A 119 13.40 -14.54 14.05
C GLY A 119 12.37 -13.45 13.81
N ILE A 120 12.59 -12.53 12.87
CA ILE A 120 11.69 -11.43 12.54
C ILE A 120 10.77 -11.90 11.40
N ARG A 121 9.48 -12.08 11.72
CA ARG A 121 8.49 -12.69 10.83
C ARG A 121 7.30 -11.80 10.50
N ILE A 122 7.19 -10.63 11.13
CA ILE A 122 6.16 -9.64 10.85
C ILE A 122 6.86 -8.48 10.14
N ILE A 123 6.44 -8.21 8.89
CA ILE A 123 7.16 -7.35 7.96
C ILE A 123 6.23 -6.25 7.45
N VAL A 124 6.62 -5.00 7.56
CA VAL A 124 6.05 -3.88 6.81
C VAL A 124 6.69 -3.89 5.41
N GLY A 125 5.86 -3.90 4.38
CA GLY A 125 6.28 -4.08 2.99
C GLY A 125 6.16 -5.54 2.50
N PRO A 126 6.78 -5.89 1.33
CA PRO A 126 7.43 -5.00 0.37
C PRO A 126 6.47 -4.02 -0.31
N GLU A 127 7.07 -3.01 -0.96
CA GLU A 127 6.30 -1.99 -1.68
C GLU A 127 5.77 -2.50 -3.02
N THR A 128 6.61 -3.19 -3.82
CA THR A 128 6.23 -3.59 -5.18
C THR A 128 5.53 -4.93 -5.23
N SER A 129 4.56 -5.05 -6.14
CA SER A 129 3.82 -6.30 -6.37
C SER A 129 4.72 -7.43 -6.88
N SER A 130 5.73 -7.11 -7.68
CA SER A 130 6.72 -8.09 -8.16
C SER A 130 7.55 -8.67 -7.01
N ASN A 131 7.89 -7.85 -6.01
CA ASN A 131 8.59 -8.33 -4.82
C ASN A 131 7.68 -9.26 -4.01
N ILE A 132 6.43 -8.86 -3.72
CA ILE A 132 5.47 -9.70 -2.99
C ILE A 132 5.26 -11.03 -3.71
N ARG A 133 5.02 -11.00 -5.03
CA ARG A 133 4.83 -12.22 -5.82
C ARG A 133 6.00 -13.20 -5.68
N ASN A 134 7.23 -12.66 -5.72
CA ASN A 134 8.44 -13.49 -5.64
C ASN A 134 8.66 -14.09 -4.25
N ILE A 135 8.36 -13.32 -3.18
CA ILE A 135 8.65 -13.74 -1.80
C ILE A 135 7.50 -14.50 -1.15
N LYS A 136 6.29 -14.41 -1.71
CA LYS A 136 5.06 -14.96 -1.11
C LYS A 136 5.20 -16.45 -0.76
N GLY A 137 5.69 -17.27 -1.67
CA GLY A 137 5.86 -18.71 -1.41
C GLY A 137 6.82 -19.00 -0.24
N TYR A 138 7.86 -18.19 -0.07
CA TYR A 138 8.76 -18.29 1.07
C TYR A 138 8.08 -17.83 2.36
N SER A 139 7.37 -16.68 2.34
CA SER A 139 6.68 -16.16 3.52
C SER A 139 5.61 -17.11 4.04
N ASP A 140 4.80 -17.69 3.15
CA ASP A 140 3.77 -18.67 3.51
C ASP A 140 4.39 -19.92 4.14
N SER A 141 5.47 -20.44 3.55
CA SER A 141 6.16 -21.66 4.04
C SER A 141 6.86 -21.46 5.41
N ASN A 142 7.19 -20.22 5.77
CA ASN A 142 7.90 -19.87 7.00
C ASN A 142 7.02 -19.16 8.03
N ASN A 143 5.69 -19.14 7.83
CA ASN A 143 4.73 -18.46 8.69
C ASN A 143 5.14 -16.99 8.95
N MET A 144 5.26 -16.21 7.88
CA MET A 144 5.59 -14.78 7.94
C MET A 144 4.39 -13.93 7.51
N LEU A 145 4.20 -12.78 8.12
CA LEU A 145 3.17 -11.80 7.81
C LEU A 145 3.78 -10.64 7.04
N LEU A 146 3.17 -10.28 5.92
CA LEU A 146 3.54 -9.12 5.11
C LEU A 146 2.41 -8.08 5.15
N VAL A 147 2.72 -6.84 5.49
CA VAL A 147 1.76 -5.73 5.48
C VAL A 147 2.30 -4.64 4.55
N SER A 148 1.79 -4.61 3.32
CA SER A 148 2.25 -3.68 2.29
C SER A 148 1.47 -2.37 2.31
N CYS A 149 2.19 -1.25 2.16
CA CYS A 149 1.62 0.08 1.98
C CYS A 149 1.08 0.30 0.56
N CYS A 150 1.60 -0.41 -0.43
CA CYS A 150 1.68 0.14 -1.78
C CYS A 150 1.38 -0.89 -2.88
N SER A 151 1.64 -2.18 -2.63
CA SER A 151 1.41 -3.23 -3.63
C SER A 151 -0.07 -3.39 -3.93
N SER A 152 -0.47 -3.18 -5.19
CA SER A 152 -1.86 -3.10 -5.62
C SER A 152 -2.25 -4.05 -6.74
N ALA A 153 -1.33 -4.87 -7.29
CA ALA A 153 -1.66 -5.78 -8.39
C ALA A 153 -2.85 -6.70 -8.04
N PRO A 154 -3.89 -6.79 -8.91
CA PRO A 154 -5.08 -7.62 -8.66
C PRO A 154 -4.75 -9.11 -8.50
N ALA A 155 -3.72 -9.61 -9.17
CA ALA A 155 -3.29 -11.00 -9.06
C ALA A 155 -2.78 -11.41 -7.66
N LEU A 156 -2.57 -10.45 -6.77
CA LEU A 156 -2.19 -10.64 -5.37
C LEU A 156 -3.35 -10.45 -4.39
N ALA A 157 -4.56 -10.18 -4.86
CA ALA A 157 -5.78 -10.16 -4.05
C ALA A 157 -6.23 -11.60 -3.74
N ILE A 158 -5.54 -12.27 -2.82
CA ILE A 158 -5.71 -13.70 -2.51
C ILE A 158 -6.31 -13.85 -1.11
N PRO A 159 -7.58 -14.32 -0.99
CA PRO A 159 -8.21 -14.50 0.31
C PRO A 159 -7.43 -15.47 1.21
N ASN A 160 -7.37 -15.14 2.50
CA ASN A 160 -6.78 -15.96 3.57
C ASN A 160 -5.28 -16.24 3.45
N ASP A 161 -4.54 -15.51 2.61
CA ASP A 161 -3.08 -15.59 2.59
C ASP A 161 -2.45 -14.79 3.76
N SER A 162 -1.13 -14.62 3.77
CA SER A 162 -0.40 -13.89 4.82
C SER A 162 0.04 -12.50 4.36
N VAL A 163 -0.67 -11.93 3.39
CA VAL A 163 -0.39 -10.59 2.84
C VAL A 163 -1.59 -9.69 3.10
N PHE A 164 -1.39 -8.58 3.79
CA PHE A 164 -2.36 -7.50 3.91
C PHE A 164 -1.83 -6.26 3.17
N ARG A 165 -2.73 -5.50 2.53
CA ARG A 165 -2.37 -4.32 1.75
C ARG A 165 -3.22 -3.12 2.16
N LEU A 166 -2.55 -2.07 2.66
CA LEU A 166 -3.22 -0.83 3.07
C LEU A 166 -3.40 0.15 1.90
N VAL A 167 -3.74 -0.42 0.76
CA VAL A 167 -4.10 0.24 -0.50
C VAL A 167 -5.14 -0.64 -1.20
N PRO A 168 -6.11 -0.06 -1.92
CA PRO A 168 -7.00 -0.85 -2.76
C PRO A 168 -6.22 -1.53 -3.89
N ASP A 169 -6.73 -2.67 -4.37
CA ASP A 169 -6.15 -3.27 -5.57
C ASP A 169 -6.44 -2.42 -6.84
N ASP A 170 -5.67 -2.64 -7.89
CA ASP A 170 -5.72 -1.84 -9.11
C ASP A 170 -6.99 -2.03 -9.96
N THR A 171 -7.90 -2.93 -9.61
CA THR A 171 -9.25 -2.93 -10.23
C THR A 171 -9.96 -1.63 -9.92
N ASN A 172 -9.75 -1.08 -8.72
CA ASN A 172 -10.30 0.21 -8.30
C ASN A 172 -9.59 1.37 -9.03
N GLN A 173 -8.26 1.39 -9.07
CA GLN A 173 -7.51 2.44 -9.77
C GLN A 173 -7.76 2.42 -11.27
N GLY A 174 -7.79 1.23 -11.89
CA GLY A 174 -8.11 1.07 -13.30
C GLY A 174 -9.50 1.59 -13.66
N THR A 175 -10.47 1.38 -12.76
CA THR A 175 -11.82 1.95 -12.92
C THR A 175 -11.80 3.48 -12.88
N ALA A 176 -11.06 4.08 -11.94
CA ALA A 176 -10.92 5.53 -11.83
C ALA A 176 -10.22 6.14 -13.05
N ILE A 177 -9.14 5.50 -13.55
CA ILE A 177 -8.43 5.89 -14.77
C ILE A 177 -9.39 5.86 -15.97
N ALA A 178 -10.07 4.73 -16.18
CA ALA A 178 -10.99 4.58 -17.30
C ALA A 178 -12.13 5.61 -17.28
N LYS A 179 -12.66 5.90 -16.08
CA LYS A 179 -13.71 6.89 -15.92
C LYS A 179 -13.23 8.31 -16.18
N LEU A 180 -12.03 8.65 -15.75
CA LEU A 180 -11.40 9.94 -16.05
C LEU A 180 -11.21 10.10 -17.56
N ILE A 181 -10.61 9.11 -18.22
CA ILE A 181 -10.36 9.11 -19.66
C ILE A 181 -11.66 9.26 -20.46
N GLN A 182 -12.72 8.53 -20.05
CA GLN A 182 -14.06 8.69 -20.63
C GLN A 182 -14.63 10.08 -20.40
N HIS A 183 -14.47 10.65 -19.20
CA HIS A 183 -14.93 12.01 -18.86
C HIS A 183 -14.28 13.08 -19.77
N GLU A 184 -13.00 12.88 -20.12
CA GLU A 184 -12.25 13.74 -21.02
C GLU A 184 -12.63 13.55 -22.51
N GLY A 185 -13.56 12.67 -22.82
CA GLY A 185 -14.10 12.47 -24.18
C GLY A 185 -13.21 11.66 -25.11
N ILE A 186 -12.27 10.91 -24.56
CA ILE A 186 -11.38 10.01 -25.30
C ILE A 186 -12.17 8.77 -25.77
N GLU A 187 -11.94 8.36 -27.01
CA GLU A 187 -12.57 7.19 -27.62
C GLU A 187 -11.61 6.03 -27.83
N VAL A 188 -10.30 6.32 -28.04
CA VAL A 188 -9.25 5.31 -28.25
C VAL A 188 -8.14 5.48 -27.21
N LEU A 189 -7.79 4.37 -26.55
CA LEU A 189 -6.75 4.32 -25.54
C LEU A 189 -5.62 3.37 -25.97
N ILE A 190 -4.39 3.87 -25.98
CA ILE A 190 -3.18 3.09 -26.26
C ILE A 190 -2.40 2.91 -24.98
N PRO A 191 -2.41 1.71 -24.36
CA PRO A 191 -1.67 1.46 -23.13
C PRO A 191 -0.18 1.24 -23.41
N VAL A 192 0.67 1.81 -22.55
CA VAL A 192 2.12 1.58 -22.53
C VAL A 192 2.49 1.23 -21.10
N TRP A 193 2.99 0.02 -20.87
CA TRP A 193 3.18 -0.42 -19.48
C TRP A 193 4.46 -1.22 -19.27
N ARG A 194 5.00 -1.08 -18.07
CA ARG A 194 6.15 -1.88 -17.61
C ARG A 194 5.81 -3.37 -17.55
N GLY A 195 6.71 -4.18 -18.03
CA GLY A 195 6.53 -5.62 -18.14
C GLY A 195 6.77 -6.37 -16.83
N ASP A 196 5.94 -6.13 -15.81
CA ASP A 196 6.03 -6.81 -14.52
C ASP A 196 4.64 -7.12 -13.93
N THR A 197 4.60 -7.70 -12.72
CA THR A 197 3.35 -8.12 -12.08
C THR A 197 2.37 -6.96 -11.87
N TRP A 198 2.87 -5.77 -11.54
CA TRP A 198 2.03 -4.60 -11.32
C TRP A 198 1.57 -4.01 -12.65
N GLY A 199 2.49 -3.76 -13.57
CA GLY A 199 2.16 -3.15 -14.86
C GLY A 199 1.18 -3.98 -15.69
N ASP A 200 1.35 -5.31 -15.71
CA ASP A 200 0.41 -6.21 -16.39
C ASP A 200 -0.99 -6.10 -15.76
N GLY A 201 -1.09 -6.10 -14.43
CA GLY A 201 -2.37 -6.07 -13.72
C GLY A 201 -3.13 -4.75 -13.87
N ILE A 202 -2.46 -3.60 -13.69
CA ILE A 202 -3.10 -2.29 -13.84
C ILE A 202 -3.46 -1.97 -15.29
N SER A 203 -2.66 -2.44 -16.26
CA SER A 203 -2.97 -2.32 -17.68
C SER A 203 -4.25 -3.07 -18.02
N GLU A 204 -4.36 -4.34 -17.60
CA GLU A 204 -5.56 -5.14 -17.81
C GLU A 204 -6.79 -4.51 -17.15
N ALA A 205 -6.68 -4.06 -15.91
CA ALA A 205 -7.77 -3.43 -15.17
C ALA A 205 -8.26 -2.13 -15.83
N SER A 206 -7.32 -1.26 -16.25
CA SER A 206 -7.65 0.03 -16.85
C SER A 206 -8.26 -0.12 -18.23
N THR A 207 -7.64 -0.94 -19.10
CA THR A 207 -8.13 -1.16 -20.48
C THR A 207 -9.46 -1.93 -20.47
N GLY A 208 -9.61 -2.95 -19.62
CA GLY A 208 -10.86 -3.69 -19.45
C GLY A 208 -12.00 -2.76 -19.02
N SER A 209 -11.78 -1.95 -17.98
CA SER A 209 -12.77 -0.98 -17.53
C SER A 209 -13.11 0.08 -18.60
N PHE A 210 -12.15 0.49 -19.43
CA PHE A 210 -12.39 1.45 -20.51
C PHE A 210 -13.23 0.82 -21.64
N VAL A 211 -12.95 -0.44 -22.01
CA VAL A 211 -13.75 -1.19 -23.00
C VAL A 211 -15.17 -1.43 -22.48
N ASP A 212 -15.35 -1.80 -21.23
CA ASP A 212 -16.68 -2.00 -20.62
C ASP A 212 -17.52 -0.73 -20.65
N ARG A 213 -16.87 0.44 -20.74
CA ARG A 213 -17.51 1.77 -20.88
C ARG A 213 -17.72 2.19 -22.33
N GLY A 214 -17.43 1.31 -23.30
CA GLY A 214 -17.61 1.55 -24.73
C GLY A 214 -16.42 2.18 -25.45
N GLY A 215 -15.27 2.29 -24.79
CA GLY A 215 -14.02 2.76 -25.40
C GLY A 215 -13.35 1.67 -26.25
N ILE A 216 -12.42 2.10 -27.06
CA ILE A 216 -11.58 1.25 -27.93
C ILE A 216 -10.16 1.23 -27.33
N THR A 217 -9.55 0.04 -27.23
CA THR A 217 -8.14 -0.07 -26.81
C THR A 217 -7.29 -0.75 -27.87
N ASP A 218 -6.08 -0.26 -28.05
CA ASP A 218 -5.02 -0.95 -28.79
C ASP A 218 -4.40 -2.07 -27.93
N GLU A 219 -3.70 -3.01 -28.54
CA GLU A 219 -2.91 -4.02 -27.81
C GLU A 219 -1.76 -3.40 -26.99
N GLY A 220 -1.38 -2.15 -27.32
CA GLY A 220 -0.40 -1.35 -26.59
C GLY A 220 1.03 -1.81 -26.71
N ILE A 221 1.86 -1.34 -25.78
CA ILE A 221 3.29 -1.64 -25.72
C ILE A 221 3.67 -2.06 -24.29
N ARG A 222 3.98 -3.35 -24.14
CA ARG A 222 4.59 -3.89 -22.93
C ARG A 222 6.11 -3.74 -23.02
N TYR A 223 6.69 -2.77 -22.31
CA TYR A 223 8.14 -2.55 -22.35
C TYR A 223 8.89 -3.30 -21.24
N ASN A 224 10.19 -3.53 -21.47
CA ASN A 224 11.08 -4.04 -20.43
C ASN A 224 11.53 -2.87 -19.53
N PRO A 225 11.19 -2.84 -18.24
CA PRO A 225 11.60 -1.75 -17.33
C PRO A 225 13.11 -1.66 -17.11
N GLU A 226 13.86 -2.74 -17.33
CA GLU A 226 15.33 -2.74 -17.24
C GLU A 226 16.00 -2.27 -18.56
N SER A 227 15.22 -1.81 -19.53
CA SER A 227 15.77 -1.33 -20.80
C SER A 227 16.58 -0.05 -20.55
N PRO A 228 17.80 0.06 -21.10
CA PRO A 228 18.61 1.26 -20.96
C PRO A 228 18.08 2.45 -21.79
N GLU A 229 17.14 2.22 -22.70
CA GLU A 229 16.55 3.24 -23.59
C GLU A 229 15.20 2.77 -24.16
N PHE A 230 14.39 3.70 -24.67
CA PHE A 230 13.01 3.44 -25.09
C PHE A 230 12.71 3.84 -26.55
N SER A 231 13.71 4.19 -27.35
CA SER A 231 13.54 4.68 -28.74
C SER A 231 12.75 3.71 -29.63
N ALA A 232 12.96 2.40 -29.49
CA ALA A 232 12.18 1.42 -30.24
C ALA A 232 10.70 1.39 -29.80
N SER A 233 10.43 1.54 -28.50
CA SER A 233 9.07 1.57 -27.95
C SER A 233 8.34 2.85 -28.38
N THR A 234 9.00 4.00 -28.28
CA THR A 234 8.39 5.30 -28.65
C THR A 234 8.18 5.42 -30.15
N SER A 235 9.08 4.88 -31.01
CA SER A 235 8.88 4.83 -32.46
C SER A 235 7.68 3.94 -32.86
N LEU A 236 7.49 2.80 -32.18
CA LEU A 236 6.32 1.95 -32.39
C LEU A 236 5.04 2.64 -31.91
N LEU A 237 5.10 3.30 -30.74
CA LEU A 237 4.00 4.07 -30.19
C LEU A 237 3.57 5.19 -31.13
N ALA A 238 4.52 5.97 -31.65
CA ALA A 238 4.26 7.05 -32.60
C ALA A 238 3.53 6.55 -33.86
N LYS A 239 3.92 5.39 -34.37
CA LYS A 239 3.23 4.79 -35.52
C LYS A 239 1.79 4.39 -35.16
N LYS A 240 1.55 3.75 -34.02
CA LYS A 240 0.21 3.38 -33.57
C LYS A 240 -0.67 4.62 -33.35
N VAL A 241 -0.14 5.64 -32.68
CA VAL A 241 -0.85 6.91 -32.47
C VAL A 241 -1.23 7.57 -33.78
N GLN A 242 -0.30 7.61 -34.78
CA GLN A 242 -0.60 8.19 -36.09
C GLN A 242 -1.77 7.46 -36.78
N GLU A 243 -1.80 6.12 -36.73
CA GLU A 243 -2.87 5.31 -37.33
C GLU A 243 -4.24 5.65 -36.74
N TYR A 244 -4.33 5.78 -35.40
CA TYR A 244 -5.58 6.14 -34.73
C TYR A 244 -5.94 7.62 -34.86
N VAL A 245 -4.97 8.53 -34.86
CA VAL A 245 -5.22 9.97 -35.06
C VAL A 245 -5.76 10.23 -36.48
N ASP A 246 -5.26 9.52 -37.50
CA ASP A 246 -5.78 9.61 -38.86
C ASP A 246 -7.24 9.15 -39.00
N GLU A 247 -7.70 8.24 -38.14
CA GLU A 247 -9.07 7.69 -38.17
C GLU A 247 -10.05 8.47 -37.25
N TYR A 248 -9.62 8.81 -36.02
CA TYR A 248 -10.49 9.35 -34.97
C TYR A 248 -10.24 10.84 -34.67
N GLY A 249 -9.07 11.37 -35.02
CA GLY A 249 -8.62 12.70 -34.61
C GLY A 249 -7.83 12.68 -33.29
N ALA A 250 -6.89 13.61 -33.13
CA ALA A 250 -5.99 13.66 -31.97
C ALA A 250 -6.72 13.89 -30.65
N ASP A 251 -7.83 14.62 -30.66
CA ASP A 251 -8.68 14.89 -29.49
C ASP A 251 -9.44 13.67 -28.94
N LYS A 252 -9.44 12.57 -29.70
CA LYS A 252 -10.11 11.31 -29.35
C LYS A 252 -9.16 10.18 -28.98
N VAL A 253 -7.86 10.37 -29.15
CA VAL A 253 -6.82 9.38 -28.88
C VAL A 253 -6.04 9.78 -27.63
N ALA A 254 -5.76 8.81 -26.77
CA ALA A 254 -4.91 9.05 -25.61
C ALA A 254 -3.94 7.88 -25.37
N ILE A 255 -2.86 8.20 -24.68
CA ILE A 255 -1.88 7.24 -24.19
C ILE A 255 -2.07 7.08 -22.69
N LEU A 256 -2.05 5.83 -22.21
CA LEU A 256 -2.00 5.49 -20.80
C LEU A 256 -0.61 4.92 -20.50
N PHE A 257 0.25 5.71 -19.87
CA PHE A 257 1.58 5.27 -19.46
C PHE A 257 1.54 4.71 -18.04
N LEU A 258 1.94 3.47 -17.88
CA LEU A 258 1.92 2.73 -16.61
C LEU A 258 3.34 2.27 -16.25
N GLY A 259 4.06 3.13 -15.53
CA GLY A 259 5.45 2.92 -15.16
C GLY A 259 5.81 3.57 -13.83
N PHE A 260 7.10 3.50 -13.50
CA PHE A 260 7.67 4.15 -12.33
C PHE A 260 8.58 5.32 -12.77
N ALA A 261 9.73 5.43 -12.15
CA ALA A 261 10.69 6.49 -12.42
C ALA A 261 11.23 6.54 -13.86
N GLU A 262 11.15 5.44 -14.59
CA GLU A 262 11.54 5.36 -16.00
C GLU A 262 10.67 6.22 -16.92
N ILE A 263 9.55 6.76 -16.40
CA ILE A 263 8.71 7.71 -17.14
C ILE A 263 9.54 8.89 -17.67
N LEU A 264 10.53 9.40 -16.93
CA LEU A 264 11.36 10.49 -17.38
C LEU A 264 12.14 10.13 -18.65
N GLN A 265 12.78 8.96 -18.67
CA GLN A 265 13.51 8.50 -19.87
C GLN A 265 12.56 8.21 -21.02
N PHE A 266 11.38 7.68 -20.70
CA PHE A 266 10.36 7.40 -21.71
C PHE A 266 9.83 8.68 -22.35
N THR A 267 9.52 9.72 -21.57
CA THR A 267 9.05 11.01 -22.07
C THR A 267 10.14 11.76 -22.85
N GLN A 268 11.41 11.69 -22.44
CA GLN A 268 12.53 12.21 -23.19
C GLN A 268 12.65 11.55 -24.57
N SER A 269 12.45 10.22 -24.65
CA SER A 269 12.45 9.52 -25.95
C SER A 269 11.17 9.79 -26.75
N ALA A 270 10.03 9.98 -26.09
CA ALA A 270 8.76 10.29 -26.76
C ALA A 270 8.78 11.68 -27.39
N SER A 271 9.44 12.68 -26.76
CA SER A 271 9.56 14.05 -27.29
C SER A 271 10.32 14.16 -28.62
N GLU A 272 10.96 13.08 -29.07
CA GLU A 272 11.56 13.02 -30.41
C GLU A 272 10.49 12.78 -31.52
N HIS A 273 9.23 12.58 -31.16
CA HIS A 273 8.12 12.25 -32.07
C HIS A 273 6.95 13.22 -31.90
N ASP A 274 6.84 14.25 -32.74
CA ASP A 274 5.83 15.30 -32.66
C ASP A 274 4.40 14.77 -32.45
N ILE A 275 4.02 13.65 -33.10
CA ILE A 275 2.68 13.08 -32.99
C ILE A 275 2.34 12.62 -31.56
N LEU A 276 3.33 12.32 -30.72
CA LEU A 276 3.12 11.93 -29.34
C LEU A 276 2.82 13.14 -28.44
N ASP A 277 3.17 14.35 -28.87
CA ASP A 277 2.82 15.61 -28.21
C ASP A 277 1.39 16.07 -28.54
N ASP A 278 0.80 15.57 -29.64
CA ASP A 278 -0.51 15.95 -30.13
C ASP A 278 -1.68 15.30 -29.38
N VAL A 279 -1.41 14.24 -28.58
CA VAL A 279 -2.43 13.47 -27.85
C VAL A 279 -2.30 13.59 -26.34
N ARG A 280 -3.40 13.35 -25.63
CA ARG A 280 -3.42 13.38 -24.18
C ARG A 280 -2.69 12.16 -23.58
N TRP A 281 -1.98 12.38 -22.48
CA TRP A 281 -1.36 11.30 -21.72
C TRP A 281 -1.93 11.20 -20.31
N PHE A 282 -2.17 9.98 -19.88
CA PHE A 282 -2.65 9.65 -18.53
C PHE A 282 -1.67 8.68 -17.85
N GLY A 283 -1.68 8.71 -16.51
CA GLY A 283 -0.81 7.84 -15.71
C GLY A 283 -1.46 7.40 -14.40
N PRO A 284 -0.81 6.45 -13.69
CA PRO A 284 -1.25 5.93 -12.41
C PRO A 284 -0.76 6.80 -11.25
N GLY A 285 -1.18 6.45 -10.03
CA GLY A 285 -0.73 7.06 -8.79
C GLY A 285 0.78 6.97 -8.56
N ALA A 286 1.43 5.94 -9.11
CA ALA A 286 2.88 5.77 -9.03
C ALA A 286 3.69 6.89 -9.75
N ASN A 287 3.05 7.63 -10.66
CA ASN A 287 3.65 8.79 -11.32
C ASN A 287 3.19 10.13 -10.73
N THR A 288 2.25 10.12 -9.78
CA THR A 288 1.76 11.37 -9.17
C THR A 288 2.83 11.98 -8.28
N LYS A 289 3.07 13.28 -8.46
CA LYS A 289 4.12 14.03 -7.75
C LYS A 289 5.54 13.52 -8.01
N GLU A 290 5.77 12.89 -9.17
CA GLU A 290 7.13 12.55 -9.61
C GLU A 290 7.86 13.85 -9.96
N HIS A 291 8.68 14.33 -9.03
CA HIS A 291 9.36 15.62 -9.12
C HIS A 291 10.33 15.69 -10.29
N ARG A 292 10.96 14.57 -10.68
CA ARG A 292 11.89 14.54 -11.82
C ARG A 292 11.25 14.94 -13.14
N LEU A 293 9.92 14.77 -13.30
CA LEU A 293 9.19 15.23 -14.49
C LEU A 293 9.09 16.75 -14.58
N ILE A 294 9.09 17.44 -13.44
CA ILE A 294 9.00 18.92 -13.41
C ILE A 294 10.38 19.57 -13.22
N ASP A 295 11.35 18.86 -12.68
CA ASP A 295 12.74 19.33 -12.51
C ASP A 295 13.55 19.24 -13.81
N ASP A 296 13.22 18.28 -14.69
CA ASP A 296 13.85 18.13 -16.02
C ASP A 296 13.13 18.98 -17.07
N PRO A 297 13.86 19.86 -17.80
CA PRO A 297 13.22 20.78 -18.76
C PRO A 297 12.46 20.06 -19.89
N ILE A 298 12.97 18.94 -20.40
CA ILE A 298 12.30 18.15 -21.47
C ILE A 298 11.08 17.45 -20.88
N GLY A 299 11.22 16.85 -19.70
CA GLY A 299 10.11 16.21 -18.98
C GLY A 299 8.96 17.19 -18.71
N LEU A 300 9.29 18.40 -18.24
CA LEU A 300 8.29 19.45 -17.96
C LEU A 300 7.60 19.93 -19.23
N GLU A 301 8.36 20.24 -20.28
CA GLU A 301 7.81 20.66 -21.56
C GLU A 301 6.86 19.62 -22.13
N PHE A 302 7.32 18.35 -22.21
CA PHE A 302 6.53 17.25 -22.72
C PHE A 302 5.24 17.05 -21.91
N THR A 303 5.35 16.90 -20.60
CA THR A 303 4.19 16.64 -19.74
C THR A 303 3.19 17.79 -19.73
N THR A 304 3.65 19.02 -19.96
CA THR A 304 2.78 20.20 -20.13
C THR A 304 2.02 20.13 -21.46
N ASN A 305 2.72 19.82 -22.57
CA ASN A 305 2.12 19.73 -23.91
C ASN A 305 1.03 18.66 -23.96
N VAL A 306 1.32 17.45 -23.48
CA VAL A 306 0.39 16.32 -23.48
C VAL A 306 -0.66 16.39 -22.37
N GLN A 307 -0.63 17.43 -21.53
CA GLN A 307 -1.50 17.62 -20.37
C GLN A 307 -1.52 16.39 -19.45
N PHE A 308 -0.32 15.89 -19.10
CA PHE A 308 -0.19 14.66 -18.32
C PHE A 308 -1.04 14.70 -17.05
N THR A 309 -1.92 13.71 -16.92
CA THR A 309 -2.90 13.63 -15.82
C THR A 309 -2.84 12.25 -15.18
N THR A 310 -2.81 12.21 -13.84
CA THR A 310 -2.70 10.97 -13.07
C THR A 310 -3.86 10.83 -12.10
N VAL A 311 -4.13 9.59 -11.66
CA VAL A 311 -5.05 9.32 -10.55
C VAL A 311 -4.31 8.66 -9.42
N GLN A 312 -4.46 9.20 -8.21
CA GLN A 312 -3.81 8.70 -7.01
C GLN A 312 -4.85 8.35 -5.96
N PHE A 313 -4.66 7.23 -5.27
CA PHE A 313 -5.43 6.87 -4.09
C PHE A 313 -5.57 8.05 -3.13
N ALA A 314 -6.81 8.40 -2.79
CA ALA A 314 -7.13 9.52 -1.92
C ALA A 314 -7.23 9.07 -0.46
N VAL A 315 -6.53 9.75 0.43
CA VAL A 315 -6.63 9.55 1.87
C VAL A 315 -7.70 10.48 2.47
N SER A 316 -8.34 10.01 3.52
CA SER A 316 -9.31 10.83 4.25
C SER A 316 -8.59 11.81 5.17
N LYS A 317 -8.62 13.11 4.85
CA LYS A 317 -8.02 14.15 5.70
C LYS A 317 -8.66 14.15 7.08
N ASN A 318 -7.82 14.02 8.11
CA ASN A 318 -8.21 13.96 9.51
C ASN A 318 -7.04 14.45 10.39
N PRO A 319 -7.21 14.65 11.70
CA PRO A 319 -6.12 15.16 12.56
C PRO A 319 -4.85 14.30 12.60
N ILE A 320 -4.96 12.98 12.35
CA ILE A 320 -3.78 12.09 12.26
C ILE A 320 -3.07 12.34 10.94
N TYR A 321 -3.81 12.39 9.83
CA TYR A 321 -3.29 12.78 8.52
C TYR A 321 -2.53 14.10 8.60
N ASP A 322 -3.16 15.16 9.13
CA ASP A 322 -2.56 16.49 9.20
C ASP A 322 -1.23 16.48 9.97
N ARG A 323 -1.17 15.74 11.08
CA ARG A 323 0.06 15.60 11.89
C ARG A 323 1.15 14.83 11.16
N VAL A 324 0.80 13.70 10.53
CA VAL A 324 1.75 12.87 9.78
C VAL A 324 2.27 13.65 8.57
N GLN A 325 1.39 14.28 7.80
CA GLN A 325 1.73 15.09 6.65
C GLN A 325 2.68 16.24 7.02
N ALA A 326 2.36 16.99 8.08
CA ALA A 326 3.19 18.11 8.53
C ALA A 326 4.59 17.65 8.95
N HIS A 327 4.68 16.58 9.75
CA HIS A 327 5.96 16.02 10.19
C HIS A 327 6.82 15.54 9.02
N LEU A 328 6.20 14.83 8.07
CA LEU A 328 6.94 14.29 6.93
C LEU A 328 7.33 15.36 5.93
N THR A 329 6.48 16.37 5.70
CA THR A 329 6.84 17.52 4.86
C THR A 329 8.06 18.27 5.45
N GLU A 330 8.08 18.48 6.78
CA GLU A 330 9.25 19.09 7.45
C GLU A 330 10.51 18.22 7.33
N THR A 331 10.36 16.90 7.52
CA THR A 331 11.51 15.97 7.52
C THR A 331 12.09 15.77 6.12
N LEU A 332 11.23 15.68 5.10
CA LEU A 332 11.63 15.43 3.70
C LEU A 332 11.96 16.71 2.93
N GLY A 333 11.48 17.87 3.42
CA GLY A 333 11.61 19.15 2.74
C GLY A 333 10.70 19.33 1.53
N THR A 334 9.82 18.35 1.27
CA THR A 334 8.83 18.35 0.19
C THR A 334 7.56 17.64 0.64
N GLU A 335 6.45 17.87 -0.05
CA GLU A 335 5.21 17.14 0.21
C GLU A 335 5.36 15.67 -0.21
N PRO A 336 5.22 14.70 0.71
CA PRO A 336 5.40 13.29 0.40
C PRO A 336 4.25 12.72 -0.45
N ASN A 337 4.50 11.57 -1.06
CA ASN A 337 3.44 10.78 -1.71
C ASN A 337 2.42 10.25 -0.67
N THR A 338 1.26 9.81 -1.15
CA THR A 338 0.15 9.35 -0.29
C THR A 338 0.48 8.05 0.47
N PHE A 339 1.34 7.18 -0.09
CA PHE A 339 1.64 5.86 0.49
C PHE A 339 2.41 5.93 1.82
N VAL A 340 3.02 7.06 2.15
CA VAL A 340 3.68 7.27 3.44
C VAL A 340 2.70 7.12 4.61
N HIS A 341 1.43 7.53 4.41
CA HIS A 341 0.36 7.40 5.40
C HIS A 341 -0.02 5.93 5.61
N SER A 342 -0.08 5.15 4.53
CA SER A 342 -0.29 3.69 4.62
C SER A 342 0.88 2.99 5.31
N SER A 343 2.12 3.45 5.09
CA SER A 343 3.31 2.92 5.78
C SER A 343 3.31 3.22 7.27
N TYR A 344 2.86 4.41 7.67
CA TYR A 344 2.64 4.79 9.07
C TYR A 344 1.56 3.91 9.70
N ASP A 345 0.41 3.76 9.05
CA ASP A 345 -0.73 3.00 9.57
C ASP A 345 -0.42 1.49 9.66
N ALA A 346 0.40 0.94 8.76
CA ALA A 346 0.86 -0.44 8.83
C ALA A 346 1.57 -0.74 10.15
N VAL A 347 2.43 0.16 10.61
CA VAL A 347 3.12 0.04 11.91
C VAL A 347 2.12 0.07 13.06
N TRP A 348 1.15 0.98 13.00
CA TRP A 348 0.14 1.11 14.05
C TRP A 348 -0.76 -0.12 14.15
N ILE A 349 -1.28 -0.64 13.03
CA ILE A 349 -2.17 -1.81 13.04
C ILE A 349 -1.42 -3.05 13.53
N ILE A 350 -0.17 -3.27 13.08
CA ILE A 350 0.70 -4.33 13.60
C ILE A 350 0.91 -4.18 15.10
N GLY A 351 1.26 -2.98 15.55
CA GLY A 351 1.51 -2.69 16.95
C GLY A 351 0.28 -2.91 17.83
N LEU A 352 -0.90 -2.46 17.39
CA LEU A 352 -2.17 -2.67 18.08
C LEU A 352 -2.55 -4.16 18.14
N ALA A 353 -2.33 -4.92 17.06
CA ALA A 353 -2.55 -6.37 17.06
C ALA A 353 -1.62 -7.09 18.04
N MET A 354 -0.35 -6.67 18.15
CA MET A 354 0.59 -7.19 19.15
C MET A 354 0.16 -6.79 20.59
N LEU A 355 -0.31 -5.56 20.76
CA LEU A 355 -0.77 -5.06 22.07
C LEU A 355 -2.01 -5.83 22.55
N GLU A 356 -2.97 -6.07 21.69
CA GLU A 356 -4.19 -6.81 22.00
C GLU A 356 -3.91 -8.28 22.34
N THR A 357 -3.04 -8.92 21.53
CA THR A 357 -2.74 -10.36 21.71
C THR A 357 -1.62 -10.65 22.69
N GLN A 358 -0.85 -9.65 23.11
CA GLN A 358 0.38 -9.80 23.89
C GLN A 358 1.34 -10.84 23.28
N SER A 359 1.43 -10.88 21.96
CA SER A 359 2.16 -11.92 21.20
C SER A 359 2.85 -11.36 19.97
N THR A 360 3.90 -12.05 19.52
CA THR A 360 4.52 -11.91 18.18
C THR A 360 4.27 -13.13 17.30
N ASP A 361 3.43 -14.07 17.74
CA ASP A 361 3.07 -15.22 16.92
C ASP A 361 2.25 -14.77 15.70
N VAL A 362 2.77 -15.10 14.51
CA VAL A 362 2.19 -14.65 13.24
C VAL A 362 0.75 -15.15 13.06
N SER A 363 0.45 -16.38 13.47
CA SER A 363 -0.90 -16.95 13.29
C SER A 363 -1.91 -16.21 14.16
N THR A 364 -1.50 -15.85 15.39
CA THR A 364 -2.30 -15.07 16.34
C THR A 364 -2.54 -13.65 15.81
N ILE A 365 -1.47 -12.96 15.37
CA ILE A 365 -1.57 -11.60 14.81
C ILE A 365 -2.42 -11.59 13.54
N LYS A 366 -2.19 -12.52 12.61
CA LYS A 366 -2.96 -12.64 11.37
C LYS A 366 -4.46 -12.82 11.63
N ALA A 367 -4.82 -13.60 12.63
CA ALA A 367 -6.22 -13.88 12.94
C ALA A 367 -6.99 -12.63 13.39
N ILE A 368 -6.34 -11.72 14.11
CA ILE A 368 -6.98 -10.50 14.64
C ILE A 368 -6.77 -9.27 13.73
N PHE A 369 -5.80 -9.32 12.82
CA PHE A 369 -5.40 -8.16 12.01
C PHE A 369 -6.57 -7.47 11.29
N PRO A 370 -7.51 -8.20 10.63
CA PRO A 370 -8.66 -7.56 9.97
C PRO A 370 -9.61 -6.85 10.94
N GLU A 371 -9.80 -7.38 12.16
CA GLU A 371 -10.62 -6.75 13.19
C GLU A 371 -9.97 -5.48 13.73
N ILE A 372 -8.66 -5.51 13.97
CA ILE A 372 -7.89 -4.32 14.36
C ILE A 372 -7.97 -3.26 13.27
N ALA A 373 -7.77 -3.64 12.00
CA ALA A 373 -7.85 -2.74 10.87
C ALA A 373 -9.26 -2.14 10.70
N GLU A 374 -10.34 -2.90 10.89
CA GLU A 374 -11.72 -2.39 10.81
C GLU A 374 -12.03 -1.35 11.89
N ASN A 375 -11.44 -1.49 13.06
CA ASN A 375 -11.65 -0.59 14.20
C ASN A 375 -10.64 0.56 14.28
N TYR A 376 -9.60 0.57 13.44
CA TYR A 376 -8.60 1.62 13.38
C TYR A 376 -8.96 2.65 12.31
N SER A 377 -8.81 3.92 12.66
CA SER A 377 -8.90 5.03 11.71
C SER A 377 -7.62 5.84 11.84
N GLY A 378 -6.72 5.63 10.91
CA GLY A 378 -5.38 6.17 10.93
C GLY A 378 -5.15 7.39 10.04
N ALA A 379 -3.93 7.53 9.57
CA ALA A 379 -3.54 8.61 8.68
C ALA A 379 -4.19 8.50 7.30
N ILE A 380 -4.50 7.29 6.82
CA ILE A 380 -5.28 7.12 5.57
C ILE A 380 -6.80 7.25 5.80
N GLY A 381 -7.25 7.36 7.04
CA GLY A 381 -8.66 7.29 7.43
C GLY A 381 -9.05 5.87 7.82
N PRO A 382 -10.29 5.43 7.51
CA PRO A 382 -10.73 4.06 7.79
C PRO A 382 -9.89 3.01 7.08
N THR A 383 -9.47 1.97 7.78
CA THR A 383 -8.57 0.92 7.27
C THR A 383 -9.26 -0.43 7.11
N LYS A 384 -10.58 -0.44 6.89
CA LYS A 384 -11.34 -1.66 6.66
C LYS A 384 -10.79 -2.42 5.46
N LEU A 385 -10.54 -3.71 5.65
CA LEU A 385 -10.04 -4.61 4.62
C LEU A 385 -11.19 -5.42 3.97
N ASN A 386 -10.99 -5.80 2.71
CA ASN A 386 -11.84 -6.73 1.99
C ASN A 386 -11.46 -8.20 2.30
N GLU A 387 -12.14 -9.16 1.66
CA GLU A 387 -11.89 -10.58 1.87
C GLU A 387 -10.48 -11.05 1.45
N ALA A 388 -9.83 -10.31 0.57
CA ALA A 388 -8.45 -10.58 0.15
C ALA A 388 -7.40 -9.95 1.08
N GLY A 389 -7.81 -9.18 2.09
CA GLY A 389 -6.89 -8.47 2.99
C GLY A 389 -6.38 -7.15 2.43
N ASP A 390 -7.03 -6.58 1.41
CA ASP A 390 -6.72 -5.30 0.82
C ASP A 390 -7.65 -4.21 1.35
N LEU A 391 -7.23 -2.95 1.33
CA LEU A 391 -8.10 -1.84 1.66
C LEU A 391 -9.36 -1.89 0.78
N ALA A 392 -10.54 -1.91 1.41
CA ALA A 392 -11.77 -2.31 0.74
C ALA A 392 -12.25 -1.31 -0.31
N GLN A 393 -12.03 -0.02 -0.08
CA GLN A 393 -12.53 1.06 -0.93
C GLN A 393 -11.65 2.30 -0.81
N ALA A 394 -11.57 3.08 -1.89
CA ALA A 394 -11.02 4.42 -1.87
C ALA A 394 -11.53 5.27 -3.02
N ASP A 395 -11.67 6.55 -2.77
CA ASP A 395 -11.73 7.58 -3.79
C ASP A 395 -10.34 7.82 -4.38
N TYR A 396 -10.27 8.52 -5.51
CA TYR A 396 -9.01 8.88 -6.15
C TYR A 396 -8.96 10.38 -6.41
N GLU A 397 -7.82 10.98 -6.13
CA GLU A 397 -7.49 12.35 -6.53
C GLU A 397 -6.98 12.35 -7.97
N VAL A 398 -7.37 13.38 -8.73
CA VAL A 398 -6.90 13.64 -10.09
C VAL A 398 -5.87 14.74 -10.02
N TRP A 399 -4.64 14.43 -10.44
CA TRP A 399 -3.51 15.36 -10.41
C TRP A 399 -2.98 15.63 -11.81
N GLY A 400 -2.44 16.83 -12.03
CA GLY A 400 -1.77 17.18 -13.27
C GLY A 400 -0.74 18.27 -13.05
N ILE A 401 0.03 18.57 -14.10
CA ILE A 401 1.09 19.59 -14.07
C ILE A 401 0.52 20.87 -14.67
N ARG A 402 0.65 21.99 -13.93
CA ARG A 402 0.28 23.34 -14.36
C ARG A 402 1.33 24.32 -13.87
N ASP A 403 1.79 25.20 -14.72
CA ASP A 403 2.78 26.22 -14.40
C ASP A 403 4.06 25.67 -13.73
N GLY A 404 4.44 24.45 -14.09
CA GLY A 404 5.63 23.76 -13.56
C GLY A 404 5.43 23.10 -12.19
N GLU A 405 4.20 22.99 -11.70
CA GLU A 405 3.88 22.40 -10.41
C GLU A 405 2.80 21.32 -10.54
N TRP A 406 2.86 20.32 -9.65
CA TRP A 406 1.78 19.37 -9.49
C TRP A 406 0.59 20.02 -8.78
N VAL A 407 -0.58 19.96 -9.39
CA VAL A 407 -1.81 20.54 -8.85
C VAL A 407 -2.95 19.53 -8.83
N LEU A 408 -3.77 19.61 -7.80
CA LEU A 408 -5.00 18.82 -7.71
C LEU A 408 -6.02 19.40 -8.74
N LEU A 409 -6.44 18.57 -9.68
CA LEU A 409 -7.40 18.92 -10.73
C LEU A 409 -8.83 18.48 -10.41
N GLY A 410 -9.00 17.51 -9.51
CA GLY A 410 -10.32 16.97 -9.19
C GLY A 410 -10.25 15.68 -8.42
N LYS A 411 -11.34 14.95 -8.44
CA LYS A 411 -11.44 13.63 -7.81
C LYS A 411 -12.35 12.68 -8.58
N TYR A 412 -12.10 11.41 -8.42
CA TYR A 412 -13.01 10.32 -8.72
C TYR A 412 -13.62 9.81 -7.40
N THR A 413 -14.94 9.73 -7.34
CA THR A 413 -15.68 9.17 -6.19
C THR A 413 -16.19 7.79 -6.56
N GLN A 414 -15.73 6.77 -5.83
CA GLN A 414 -16.02 5.38 -6.13
C GLN A 414 -17.50 5.03 -5.93
N SER A 415 -18.13 5.58 -4.88
CA SER A 415 -19.50 5.24 -4.50
C SER A 415 -20.56 5.52 -5.57
N ASP A 416 -20.33 6.50 -6.42
CA ASP A 416 -21.25 6.93 -7.49
C ASP A 416 -20.62 6.89 -8.89
N ASP A 417 -19.43 6.33 -9.03
CA ASP A 417 -18.67 6.20 -10.27
C ASP A 417 -18.59 7.54 -11.04
N SER A 418 -18.23 8.61 -10.32
CA SER A 418 -18.21 9.96 -10.87
C SER A 418 -16.86 10.66 -10.79
N VAL A 419 -16.55 11.48 -11.80
CA VAL A 419 -15.40 12.39 -11.82
C VAL A 419 -15.93 13.83 -11.65
N THR A 420 -15.30 14.58 -10.75
CA THR A 420 -15.54 16.01 -10.55
C THR A 420 -14.21 16.74 -10.69
N LEU A 421 -14.11 17.61 -11.69
CA LEU A 421 -12.94 18.49 -11.88
C LEU A 421 -13.19 19.86 -11.22
N LEU A 422 -12.09 20.50 -10.73
CA LEU A 422 -12.10 21.78 -10.01
C LEU A 422 -12.10 22.99 -10.96
#